data_e5f6bdf22cd6d33969eef2aa81e788b7
#
_entry.id   e5f6bdf22cd6d33969eef2aa81e788b7
#
_cell.length_a   1.000
_cell.length_b   1.000
_cell.length_c   1.000
_cell.angle_alpha   90.00
_cell.angle_beta   90.00
_cell.angle_gamma   90.00
#
_symmetry.space_group_name_H-M   'P 1'
#
loop_
_entity.id
_entity.type
_entity.pdbx_description
1 polymer ?
#
loop_
_entity_poly.entity_id
_entity_poly.type
_entity_poly.pdbx_seq_one_letter_code
_entity_poly.pdbx_strand_id
1 'polypeptide(L)'
;TPFPRALSIASLAVLCLIITGCFSSYRVEIQQGNVISAEQIEKLIPGTPRDEVRFILGTPLIEDPFHAQRWDYFYSLDPARGEKVTQYRLSIWFEDEKIARTLVEGAGLPGAIQPDLEEDSPGFFSNLWDAVTPGD
;
A
#
# COMPACT_ATOMS: atom_id res chain seq x y z
N THR A 1 -39.85 -48.56 11.10
CA THR A 1 -39.27 -47.97 12.33
C THR A 1 -39.02 -46.50 12.07
N PRO A 2 -39.67 -45.59 12.81
CA PRO A 2 -39.42 -44.15 12.64
C PRO A 2 -37.96 -43.86 13.08
N PHE A 3 -37.09 -43.57 12.15
CA PHE A 3 -35.80 -43.01 12.47
C PHE A 3 -36.03 -41.76 13.31
N PRO A 4 -35.44 -41.66 14.51
CA PRO A 4 -35.74 -40.56 15.40
C PRO A 4 -35.32 -39.27 14.72
N ARG A 5 -36.27 -38.39 14.53
CA ARG A 5 -36.04 -37.03 13.94
C ARG A 5 -34.89 -36.30 14.60
N ALA A 6 -34.57 -36.63 15.85
CA ALA A 6 -33.42 -36.15 16.60
C ALA A 6 -32.07 -36.54 15.96
N LEU A 7 -31.92 -37.75 15.41
CA LEU A 7 -30.68 -38.16 14.75
C LEU A 7 -30.44 -37.39 13.43
N SER A 8 -31.52 -37.15 12.69
CA SER A 8 -31.41 -36.36 11.44
C SER A 8 -31.03 -34.91 11.69
N ILE A 9 -31.56 -34.31 12.76
CA ILE A 9 -31.21 -32.93 13.17
C ILE A 9 -29.76 -32.88 13.66
N ALA A 10 -29.33 -33.86 14.46
CA ALA A 10 -27.95 -33.96 14.94
C ALA A 10 -26.96 -34.14 13.78
N SER A 11 -27.29 -34.96 12.78
CA SER A 11 -26.45 -35.17 11.59
C SER A 11 -26.33 -33.87 10.75
N LEU A 12 -27.42 -33.16 10.58
CA LEU A 12 -27.43 -31.88 9.86
C LEU A 12 -26.60 -30.80 10.58
N ALA A 13 -26.71 -30.73 11.92
CA ALA A 13 -25.94 -29.82 12.74
C ALA A 13 -24.42 -30.07 12.65
N VAL A 14 -24.00 -31.35 12.69
CA VAL A 14 -22.60 -31.73 12.53
C VAL A 14 -22.08 -31.37 11.15
N LEU A 15 -22.89 -31.60 10.10
CA LEU A 15 -22.52 -31.26 8.73
C LEU A 15 -22.34 -29.74 8.57
N CYS A 16 -23.21 -28.92 9.16
CA CYS A 16 -23.08 -27.46 9.17
C CYS A 16 -21.80 -26.98 9.90
N LEU A 17 -21.45 -27.61 11.03
CA LEU A 17 -20.23 -27.30 11.78
C LEU A 17 -18.95 -27.60 10.98
N ILE A 18 -18.95 -28.65 10.18
CA ILE A 18 -17.80 -29.03 9.33
C ILE A 18 -17.62 -28.00 8.19
N ILE A 19 -18.70 -27.47 7.65
CA ILE A 19 -18.66 -26.51 6.52
C ILE A 19 -18.16 -25.13 6.96
N THR A 20 -18.38 -24.72 8.21
CA THR A 20 -17.94 -23.42 8.73
C THR A 20 -16.45 -23.35 9.08
N GLY A 21 -15.74 -24.49 9.13
CA GLY A 21 -14.35 -24.57 9.57
C GLY A 21 -13.27 -24.12 8.57
N CYS A 22 -13.60 -23.84 7.32
CA CYS A 22 -12.60 -23.66 6.24
C CYS A 22 -12.43 -22.21 5.72
N PHE A 23 -12.83 -21.19 6.48
CA PHE A 23 -12.75 -19.80 5.99
C PHE A 23 -11.56 -19.01 6.57
N SER A 24 -10.37 -19.62 6.63
CA SER A 24 -9.15 -18.88 6.91
C SER A 24 -8.37 -18.67 5.61
N SER A 25 -8.59 -17.52 4.98
CA SER A 25 -7.79 -17.12 3.82
C SER A 25 -6.38 -16.78 4.30
N TYR A 26 -5.40 -17.59 3.92
CA TYR A 26 -3.99 -17.29 4.15
C TYR A 26 -3.56 -16.19 3.17
N ARG A 27 -3.25 -15.00 3.70
CA ARG A 27 -2.62 -13.91 2.96
C ARG A 27 -1.16 -13.82 3.34
N VAL A 28 -0.31 -13.73 2.34
CA VAL A 28 1.14 -13.49 2.50
C VAL A 28 1.37 -11.99 2.46
N GLU A 29 2.22 -11.50 3.35
CA GLU A 29 2.75 -10.15 3.26
C GLU A 29 3.58 -10.02 1.97
N ILE A 30 3.29 -9.00 1.17
CA ILE A 30 4.00 -8.73 -0.08
C ILE A 30 4.74 -7.41 0.07
N GLN A 31 6.07 -7.49 0.06
CA GLN A 31 6.97 -6.35 0.08
C GLN A 31 7.63 -6.20 -1.30
N GLN A 32 7.55 -5.01 -1.89
CA GLN A 32 8.10 -4.72 -3.21
C GLN A 32 8.81 -3.38 -3.24
N GLY A 33 9.88 -3.29 -4.03
CA GLY A 33 10.59 -2.04 -4.26
C GLY A 33 11.80 -1.80 -3.37
N ASN A 34 12.24 -0.55 -3.31
CA ASN A 34 13.41 -0.13 -2.56
C ASN A 34 13.02 0.17 -1.11
N VAL A 35 13.53 -0.61 -0.17
CA VAL A 35 13.40 -0.32 1.27
C VAL A 35 14.35 0.82 1.62
N ILE A 36 13.81 1.97 1.98
CA ILE A 36 14.59 3.16 2.36
C ILE A 36 14.27 3.50 3.80
N SER A 37 15.31 3.71 4.61
CA SER A 37 15.16 4.15 5.98
C SER A 37 15.14 5.68 6.10
N ALA A 38 14.54 6.18 7.19
CA ALA A 38 14.56 7.61 7.51
C ALA A 38 15.99 8.18 7.57
N GLU A 39 16.91 7.44 8.14
CA GLU A 39 18.33 7.84 8.25
C GLU A 39 19.02 7.98 6.89
N GLN A 40 18.62 7.18 5.91
CA GLN A 40 19.14 7.29 4.55
C GLN A 40 18.63 8.56 3.87
N ILE A 41 17.36 8.93 4.10
CA ILE A 41 16.77 10.16 3.56
C ILE A 41 17.44 11.40 4.14
N GLU A 42 17.72 11.40 5.44
CA GLU A 42 18.39 12.53 6.10
C GLU A 42 19.80 12.82 5.54
N LYS A 43 20.46 11.81 4.95
CA LYS A 43 21.75 11.97 4.29
C LYS A 43 21.65 12.58 2.88
N LEU A 44 20.46 12.64 2.31
CA LEU A 44 20.22 13.19 0.97
C LEU A 44 20.10 14.70 1.03
N ILE A 45 21.18 15.37 1.25
CA ILE A 45 21.21 16.85 1.25
C ILE A 45 21.42 17.40 -0.19
N PRO A 46 20.90 18.59 -0.50
CA PRO A 46 21.22 19.26 -1.77
C PRO A 46 22.74 19.38 -1.97
N GLY A 47 23.20 19.03 -3.17
CA GLY A 47 24.62 18.99 -3.50
C GLY A 47 25.30 17.65 -3.36
N THR A 48 24.63 16.62 -2.80
CA THR A 48 25.18 15.25 -2.74
C THR A 48 25.36 14.69 -4.17
N PRO A 49 26.55 14.14 -4.49
CA PRO A 49 26.83 13.57 -5.80
C PRO A 49 25.93 12.36 -6.10
N ARG A 50 25.59 12.14 -7.37
CA ARG A 50 24.77 11.02 -7.84
C ARG A 50 25.32 9.64 -7.43
N ASP A 51 26.63 9.44 -7.49
CA ASP A 51 27.26 8.19 -7.09
C ASP A 51 27.10 7.91 -5.60
N GLU A 52 27.16 8.95 -4.76
CA GLU A 52 26.92 8.84 -3.33
C GLU A 52 25.45 8.50 -3.02
N VAL A 53 24.50 9.09 -3.76
CA VAL A 53 23.09 8.72 -3.66
C VAL A 53 22.88 7.24 -3.98
N ARG A 54 23.52 6.74 -5.04
CA ARG A 54 23.49 5.31 -5.40
C ARG A 54 24.11 4.43 -4.33
N PHE A 55 25.16 4.89 -3.66
CA PHE A 55 25.79 4.18 -2.56
C PHE A 55 24.87 4.11 -1.31
N ILE A 56 24.14 5.20 -1.01
CA ILE A 56 23.26 5.29 0.17
C ILE A 56 21.96 4.50 -0.06
N LEU A 57 21.31 4.68 -1.21
CA LEU A 57 19.97 4.16 -1.49
C LEU A 57 19.96 2.87 -2.33
N GLY A 58 21.10 2.54 -2.96
CA GLY A 58 21.16 1.49 -3.96
C GLY A 58 20.69 1.96 -5.35
N THR A 59 20.49 1.02 -6.25
CA THR A 59 20.01 1.32 -7.61
C THR A 59 18.54 1.70 -7.58
N PRO A 60 18.13 2.80 -8.22
CA PRO A 60 16.74 3.16 -8.31
C PRO A 60 15.94 2.12 -9.08
N LEU A 61 14.69 1.92 -8.71
CA LEU A 61 13.80 0.98 -9.37
C LEU A 61 13.39 1.46 -10.77
N ILE A 62 13.29 2.77 -10.94
CA ILE A 62 12.88 3.41 -12.19
C ILE A 62 13.92 4.46 -12.58
N GLU A 63 14.58 4.23 -13.70
CA GLU A 63 15.39 5.21 -14.40
C GLU A 63 14.68 5.54 -15.72
N ASP A 64 14.06 6.73 -15.79
CA ASP A 64 13.36 7.16 -17.00
C ASP A 64 14.37 7.64 -18.04
N PRO A 65 14.47 7.00 -19.19
CA PRO A 65 15.41 7.41 -20.26
C PRO A 65 15.09 8.80 -20.84
N PHE A 66 13.84 9.28 -20.69
CA PHE A 66 13.43 10.61 -21.13
C PHE A 66 13.72 11.71 -20.08
N HIS A 67 13.91 11.30 -18.82
CA HIS A 67 14.23 12.20 -17.70
C HIS A 67 15.45 11.69 -16.94
N ALA A 68 16.59 11.56 -17.64
CA ALA A 68 17.82 11.02 -17.07
C ALA A 68 18.33 11.76 -15.80
N GLN A 69 17.81 12.97 -15.57
CA GLN A 69 18.12 13.78 -14.38
C GLN A 69 17.22 13.47 -13.19
N ARG A 70 16.27 12.51 -13.29
CA ARG A 70 15.37 12.12 -12.22
C ARG A 70 15.49 10.64 -11.93
N TRP A 71 15.66 10.31 -10.65
CA TRP A 71 15.57 8.95 -10.14
C TRP A 71 14.36 8.81 -9.25
N ASP A 72 13.60 7.74 -9.46
CA ASP A 72 12.43 7.41 -8.66
C ASP A 72 12.66 6.09 -7.92
N TYR A 73 12.56 6.16 -6.60
CA TYR A 73 12.57 5.01 -5.71
C TYR A 73 11.15 4.76 -5.24
N PHE A 74 10.67 3.56 -5.43
CA PHE A 74 9.32 3.17 -5.06
C PHE A 74 9.34 2.02 -4.07
N TYR A 75 8.45 2.08 -3.08
CA TYR A 75 8.24 1.03 -2.12
C TYR A 75 6.77 0.78 -1.89
N SER A 76 6.38 -0.50 -1.76
CA SER A 76 5.04 -0.93 -1.41
C SER A 76 5.10 -2.11 -0.47
N LEU A 77 4.39 -2.00 0.63
CA LEU A 77 4.14 -3.07 1.58
C LEU A 77 2.65 -3.32 1.66
N ASP A 78 2.23 -4.52 1.24
CA ASP A 78 0.87 -5.03 1.44
C ASP A 78 0.89 -6.01 2.61
N PRO A 79 0.41 -5.62 3.80
CA PRO A 79 0.43 -6.47 4.97
C PRO A 79 -0.59 -7.61 4.84
N ALA A 80 -0.23 -8.79 5.36
CA ALA A 80 -1.00 -10.02 5.24
C ALA A 80 -2.40 -9.97 5.87
N ARG A 81 -2.68 -9.04 6.80
CA ARG A 81 -3.92 -9.00 7.58
C ARG A 81 -4.50 -7.59 7.68
N GLY A 82 -5.26 -7.17 6.66
CA GLY A 82 -6.22 -6.06 6.79
C GLY A 82 -5.67 -4.70 7.24
N GLU A 83 -4.37 -4.57 7.41
CA GLU A 83 -3.71 -3.30 7.66
C GLU A 83 -3.62 -2.50 6.36
N LYS A 84 -3.49 -1.20 6.48
CA LYS A 84 -3.39 -0.34 5.29
C LYS A 84 -2.10 -0.62 4.54
N VAL A 85 -2.20 -0.72 3.23
CA VAL A 85 -1.04 -0.79 2.33
C VAL A 85 -0.19 0.46 2.55
N THR A 86 1.10 0.26 2.83
CA THR A 86 2.06 1.36 2.96
C THR A 86 2.79 1.50 1.64
N GLN A 87 2.72 2.67 1.04
CA GLN A 87 3.41 2.99 -0.21
C GLN A 87 4.07 4.34 -0.08
N TYR A 88 5.30 4.44 -0.61
CA TYR A 88 5.96 5.72 -0.76
C TYR A 88 6.77 5.77 -2.04
N ARG A 89 6.96 6.99 -2.52
CA ARG A 89 7.84 7.32 -3.64
C ARG A 89 8.80 8.40 -3.20
N LEU A 90 10.08 8.18 -3.44
CA LEU A 90 11.13 9.17 -3.29
C LEU A 90 11.62 9.54 -4.68
N SER A 91 11.38 10.78 -5.09
CA SER A 91 11.87 11.32 -6.36
C SER A 91 13.04 12.26 -6.09
N ILE A 92 14.14 12.07 -6.79
CA ILE A 92 15.36 12.85 -6.67
C ILE A 92 15.69 13.46 -8.03
N TRP A 93 15.84 14.78 -8.06
CA TRP A 93 16.27 15.53 -9.24
C TRP A 93 17.72 15.91 -9.12
N PHE A 94 18.47 15.72 -10.19
CA PHE A 94 19.89 16.03 -10.27
C PHE A 94 20.11 17.20 -11.25
N GLU A 95 21.00 18.13 -10.85
CA GLU A 95 21.59 19.15 -11.68
C GLU A 95 23.10 19.05 -11.53
N ASP A 96 23.84 19.07 -12.63
CA ASP A 96 25.31 18.90 -12.65
C ASP A 96 25.79 17.69 -11.83
N GLU A 97 25.10 16.54 -11.99
CA GLU A 97 25.39 15.29 -11.29
C GLU A 97 25.26 15.36 -9.75
N LYS A 98 24.56 16.36 -9.23
CA LYS A 98 24.31 16.57 -7.79
C LYS A 98 22.83 16.72 -7.52
N ILE A 99 22.41 16.35 -6.29
CA ILE A 99 21.02 16.56 -5.86
C ILE A 99 20.69 18.05 -5.90
N ALA A 100 19.68 18.40 -6.72
CA ALA A 100 19.05 19.71 -6.71
C ALA A 100 17.83 19.72 -5.79
N ARG A 101 17.01 18.66 -5.83
CA ARG A 101 15.77 18.56 -5.06
C ARG A 101 15.41 17.11 -4.80
N THR A 102 14.80 16.88 -3.65
CA THR A 102 14.17 15.61 -3.26
C THR A 102 12.70 15.84 -2.94
N LEU A 103 11.85 14.87 -3.27
CA LEU A 103 10.43 14.85 -2.94
C LEU A 103 10.05 13.46 -2.45
N VAL A 104 9.42 13.41 -1.30
CA VAL A 104 8.90 12.17 -0.72
C VAL A 104 7.39 12.24 -0.69
N GLU A 105 6.74 11.29 -1.37
CA GLU A 105 5.28 11.18 -1.45
C GLU A 105 4.85 9.84 -0.83
N GLY A 106 3.72 9.86 -0.12
CA GLY A 106 3.13 8.65 0.46
C GLY A 106 3.27 8.55 1.98
N ALA A 107 2.87 7.42 2.55
CA ALA A 107 2.86 7.19 3.98
C ALA A 107 4.09 6.38 4.44
N GLY A 108 4.58 6.67 5.64
CA GLY A 108 5.58 5.84 6.34
C GLY A 108 7.01 6.36 6.33
N LEU A 109 7.30 7.49 5.69
CA LEU A 109 8.61 8.14 5.76
C LEU A 109 8.51 9.53 6.38
N PRO A 110 9.53 9.96 7.14
CA PRO A 110 9.62 11.33 7.64
C PRO A 110 9.70 12.32 6.48
N GLY A 111 8.91 13.40 6.55
CA GLY A 111 8.88 14.42 5.51
C GLY A 111 8.08 14.03 4.26
N ALA A 112 7.41 12.88 4.27
CA ALA A 112 6.50 12.52 3.19
C ALA A 112 5.33 13.50 3.14
N ILE A 113 5.14 14.11 1.99
CA ILE A 113 3.89 14.80 1.68
C ILE A 113 2.87 13.69 1.49
N GLN A 114 1.99 13.52 2.47
CA GLN A 114 0.80 12.69 2.25
C GLN A 114 -0.02 13.42 1.19
N PRO A 115 -0.30 12.80 0.04
CA PRO A 115 -1.37 13.33 -0.79
C PRO A 115 -2.61 13.31 0.11
N ASP A 116 -3.21 14.47 0.33
CA ASP A 116 -4.56 14.54 0.88
C ASP A 116 -5.43 13.72 -0.08
N LEU A 117 -5.53 12.45 0.22
CA LEU A 117 -6.68 11.69 -0.23
C LEU A 117 -7.81 12.28 0.60
N GLU A 118 -8.38 13.37 0.11
CA GLU A 118 -9.69 13.81 0.54
C GLU A 118 -10.61 12.60 0.37
N GLU A 119 -10.72 11.84 1.43
CA GLU A 119 -11.71 10.77 1.59
C GLU A 119 -13.10 11.37 1.78
N ASP A 120 -13.33 12.55 1.22
CA ASP A 120 -14.62 13.26 1.33
C ASP A 120 -15.12 13.76 -0.02
N SER A 121 -14.95 12.91 -1.00
CA SER A 121 -15.84 12.95 -2.15
C SER A 121 -17.00 12.03 -1.81
N PRO A 122 -18.22 12.51 -1.53
CA PRO A 122 -19.38 11.63 -1.39
C PRO A 122 -19.43 10.79 -2.66
N GLY A 123 -19.15 9.49 -2.49
CA GLY A 123 -18.96 8.60 -3.62
C GLY A 123 -20.20 8.65 -4.52
N PHE A 124 -20.02 8.48 -5.81
CA PHE A 124 -21.11 8.41 -6.80
C PHE A 124 -22.30 7.58 -6.28
N PHE A 125 -22.01 6.52 -5.52
CA PHE A 125 -23.05 5.66 -4.94
C PHE A 125 -23.81 6.29 -3.77
N SER A 126 -23.22 7.17 -2.96
CA SER A 126 -23.97 7.86 -1.90
C SER A 126 -24.97 8.84 -2.48
N ASN A 127 -24.58 9.58 -3.52
CA ASN A 127 -25.47 10.49 -4.23
C ASN A 127 -26.58 9.74 -5.00
N LEU A 128 -26.27 8.54 -5.49
CA LEU A 128 -27.27 7.69 -6.15
C LEU A 128 -28.28 7.13 -5.14
N TRP A 129 -27.80 6.78 -3.93
CA TRP A 129 -28.66 6.25 -2.88
C TRP A 129 -29.66 7.30 -2.35
N ASP A 130 -29.19 8.53 -2.14
CA ASP A 130 -30.03 9.66 -1.73
C ASP A 130 -31.04 10.06 -2.81
N ALA A 131 -30.73 9.80 -4.10
CA ALA A 131 -31.65 10.07 -5.20
C ALA A 131 -32.74 9.00 -5.37
N VAL A 132 -32.51 7.77 -4.88
CA VAL A 132 -33.42 6.60 -5.03
C VAL A 132 -34.33 6.42 -3.80
N THR A 133 -33.96 6.96 -2.65
CA THR A 133 -34.78 6.96 -1.43
C THR A 133 -35.34 8.36 -1.18
N PRO A 134 -36.48 8.74 -1.80
CA PRO A 134 -37.20 9.93 -1.39
C PRO A 134 -37.70 9.71 0.02
N GLY A 135 -37.18 10.52 0.96
CA GLY A 135 -37.56 10.47 2.36
C GLY A 135 -39.07 10.69 2.51
N ASP A 136 -39.65 9.81 3.32
CA ASP A 136 -41.00 10.00 3.90
C ASP A 136 -41.02 11.20 4.85
#